data_5cadbf834272ee752aa3deeaf4c7c7b2
#
_entry.id   5cadbf834272ee752aa3deeaf4c7c7b2
#
_cell.length_a   1.000
_cell.length_b   1.000
_cell.length_c   1.000
_cell.angle_alpha   90.00
_cell.angle_beta   90.00
_cell.angle_gamma   90.00
#
_symmetry.space_group_name_H-M   'P 1'
#
loop_
_entity.id
_entity.type
_entity.pdbx_description
1 polymer ?
#
loop_
_entity_poly.entity_id
_entity_poly.type
_entity_poly.pdbx_seq_one_letter_code
_entity_poly.pdbx_strand_id
1 'polypeptide(L)'
;MLLALPLRAAEIAREPGSDGIEIVSVTGTFNDGDDADFRKLAATVDRAVVVLNSGGGNLHAGLEIGRAIRLRGFATAVPPDALCASACALTWLAGSPRLLDDTSKLGFHAAYRLVNGQASEYGAANALVGAYLNQLGLNDKAVFYITSAPPEGVEWLTANTAATVGISYEPIGVNSPTASDQGKPMPHDPMSTTTAFYSALAAADGEAAAALVVPEKRGKGPFNEGSIHTFYSAMTVPLTLTGTTLRGADEVRVSYEYETDKGRQCRGRADVHTIYLYGRTLISRIKALDGC
;
A
#
# COMPACT_ATOMS: atom_id res chain seq x y z
N MET A 1 8.72 -34.51 31.54
CA MET A 1 7.82 -34.77 30.39
C MET A 1 7.15 -33.45 30.08
N LEU A 2 7.78 -32.62 29.20
CA LEU A 2 7.18 -31.37 28.75
C LEU A 2 6.10 -31.74 27.72
N LEU A 3 4.85 -31.47 28.06
CA LEU A 3 3.76 -31.49 27.12
C LEU A 3 4.00 -30.36 26.10
N ALA A 4 4.40 -30.69 24.88
CA ALA A 4 4.34 -29.76 23.78
C ALA A 4 2.86 -29.41 23.57
N LEU A 5 2.47 -28.18 23.90
CA LEU A 5 1.19 -27.63 23.49
C LEU A 5 1.13 -27.67 21.96
N PRO A 6 0.05 -28.20 21.36
CA PRO A 6 -0.08 -28.16 19.92
C PRO A 6 -0.03 -26.70 19.45
N LEU A 7 0.81 -26.40 18.48
CA LEU A 7 0.72 -25.12 17.76
C LEU A 7 -0.72 -25.06 17.19
N ARG A 8 -1.54 -24.21 17.76
CA ARG A 8 -2.89 -23.96 17.23
C ARG A 8 -2.76 -23.21 15.92
N ALA A 9 -3.59 -23.61 14.95
CA ALA A 9 -3.86 -22.83 13.75
C ALA A 9 -4.22 -21.39 14.12
N ALA A 10 -4.07 -20.45 13.19
CA ALA A 10 -4.49 -19.08 13.44
C ALA A 10 -5.98 -19.08 13.81
N GLU A 11 -6.32 -18.41 14.86
CA GLU A 11 -7.72 -18.18 15.22
C GLU A 11 -8.24 -17.03 14.33
N ILE A 12 -9.21 -17.36 13.49
CA ILE A 12 -9.89 -16.40 12.62
C ILE A 12 -11.31 -16.23 13.16
N ALA A 13 -11.59 -15.05 13.70
CA ALA A 13 -12.89 -14.72 14.28
C ALA A 13 -13.50 -13.51 13.61
N ARG A 14 -14.83 -13.43 13.65
CA ARG A 14 -15.60 -12.31 13.09
C ARG A 14 -16.48 -11.73 14.20
N GLU A 15 -16.46 -10.40 14.30
CA GLU A 15 -17.26 -9.64 15.24
C GLU A 15 -17.92 -8.45 14.55
N PRO A 16 -19.14 -8.08 14.95
CA PRO A 16 -19.75 -6.85 14.43
C PRO A 16 -18.98 -5.62 14.93
N GLY A 17 -18.61 -4.73 14.03
CA GLY A 17 -18.07 -3.42 14.36
C GLY A 17 -19.12 -2.31 14.22
N SER A 18 -18.68 -1.07 14.10
CA SER A 18 -19.55 0.09 13.90
C SER A 18 -19.82 0.34 12.40
N ASP A 19 -20.94 1.00 12.11
CA ASP A 19 -21.29 1.52 10.78
C ASP A 19 -21.27 0.48 9.63
N GLY A 20 -21.62 -0.77 9.95
CA GLY A 20 -21.61 -1.88 8.99
C GLY A 20 -20.21 -2.33 8.57
N ILE A 21 -19.17 -1.93 9.30
CA ILE A 21 -17.82 -2.46 9.18
C ILE A 21 -17.70 -3.62 10.17
N GLU A 22 -17.18 -4.74 9.71
CA GLU A 22 -16.93 -5.89 10.55
C GLU A 22 -15.47 -5.94 10.99
N ILE A 23 -15.24 -6.51 12.16
CA ILE A 23 -13.89 -6.79 12.66
C ILE A 23 -13.61 -8.26 12.37
N VAL A 24 -12.55 -8.53 11.61
CA VAL A 24 -12.05 -9.89 11.38
C VAL A 24 -10.70 -10.02 12.04
N SER A 25 -10.64 -10.72 13.16
CA SER A 25 -9.37 -10.96 13.86
C SER A 25 -8.65 -12.20 13.31
N VAL A 26 -7.33 -12.08 13.12
CA VAL A 26 -6.44 -13.20 12.77
C VAL A 26 -5.30 -13.21 13.78
N THR A 27 -5.33 -14.17 14.71
CA THR A 27 -4.40 -14.26 15.82
C THR A 27 -3.70 -15.62 15.88
N GLY A 28 -2.47 -15.66 16.37
CA GLY A 28 -1.69 -16.90 16.48
C GLY A 28 -0.85 -17.19 15.23
N THR A 29 -0.32 -18.40 15.13
CA THR A 29 0.61 -18.78 14.04
C THR A 29 -0.15 -19.18 12.78
N PHE A 30 0.23 -18.62 11.64
CA PHE A 30 -0.34 -19.01 10.34
C PHE A 30 0.07 -20.43 9.97
N ASN A 31 -0.90 -21.26 9.63
CA ASN A 31 -0.72 -22.64 9.24
C ASN A 31 -1.35 -22.93 7.86
N ASP A 32 -1.09 -24.11 7.36
CA ASP A 32 -1.71 -24.59 6.15
C ASP A 32 -3.23 -24.70 6.33
N GLY A 33 -4.00 -24.17 5.38
CA GLY A 33 -5.46 -24.15 5.41
C GLY A 33 -6.09 -22.87 5.98
N ASP A 34 -5.36 -22.05 6.75
CA ASP A 34 -5.89 -20.79 7.32
C ASP A 34 -6.35 -19.82 6.22
N ASP A 35 -5.68 -19.83 5.08
CA ASP A 35 -6.07 -19.04 3.90
C ASP A 35 -7.42 -19.46 3.34
N ALA A 36 -7.71 -20.75 3.32
CA ALA A 36 -8.99 -21.27 2.86
C ALA A 36 -10.13 -20.87 3.79
N ASP A 37 -9.90 -20.93 5.09
CA ASP A 37 -10.89 -20.52 6.09
C ASP A 37 -11.12 -19.01 6.08
N PHE A 38 -10.03 -18.23 5.96
CA PHE A 38 -10.13 -16.77 5.79
C PHE A 38 -10.93 -16.41 4.53
N ARG A 39 -10.66 -17.05 3.38
CA ARG A 39 -11.39 -16.78 2.12
C ARG A 39 -12.88 -17.10 2.23
N LYS A 40 -13.24 -18.20 2.89
CA LYS A 40 -14.66 -18.53 3.14
C LYS A 40 -15.35 -17.43 3.94
N LEU A 41 -14.72 -16.97 5.03
CA LEU A 41 -15.24 -15.90 5.84
C LEU A 41 -15.32 -14.59 5.04
N ALA A 42 -14.25 -14.19 4.38
CA ALA A 42 -14.16 -12.96 3.60
C ALA A 42 -15.21 -12.88 2.49
N ALA A 43 -15.62 -14.02 1.91
CA ALA A 43 -16.67 -14.06 0.90
C ALA A 43 -18.04 -13.64 1.43
N THR A 44 -18.28 -13.70 2.74
CA THR A 44 -19.55 -13.36 3.41
C THR A 44 -19.56 -11.97 4.04
N VAL A 45 -18.46 -11.20 3.89
CA VAL A 45 -18.28 -9.89 4.54
C VAL A 45 -18.11 -8.84 3.46
N ASP A 46 -18.90 -7.77 3.51
CA ASP A 46 -18.83 -6.70 2.52
C ASP A 46 -17.73 -5.68 2.86
N ARG A 47 -17.59 -5.30 4.13
CA ARG A 47 -16.62 -4.32 4.61
C ARG A 47 -16.01 -4.80 5.93
N ALA A 48 -14.69 -4.80 6.00
CA ALA A 48 -13.99 -5.21 7.21
C ALA A 48 -12.71 -4.44 7.49
N VAL A 49 -12.36 -4.43 8.79
CA VAL A 49 -10.99 -4.21 9.26
C VAL A 49 -10.45 -5.56 9.72
N VAL A 50 -9.38 -6.02 9.08
CA VAL A 50 -8.67 -7.25 9.48
C VAL A 50 -7.65 -6.89 10.54
N VAL A 51 -7.90 -7.31 11.77
CA VAL A 51 -7.05 -7.07 12.96
C VAL A 51 -6.06 -8.21 13.10
N LEU A 52 -4.77 -7.88 13.08
CA LEU A 52 -3.68 -8.84 13.01
C LEU A 52 -2.86 -8.83 14.29
N ASN A 53 -2.67 -10.01 14.89
CA ASN A 53 -1.75 -10.21 16.02
C ASN A 53 -1.10 -11.60 15.91
N SER A 54 0.05 -11.68 15.23
CA SER A 54 0.70 -12.93 14.86
C SER A 54 2.20 -12.76 14.64
N GLY A 55 2.98 -13.71 15.08
CA GLY A 55 4.41 -13.80 14.71
C GLY A 55 4.66 -14.28 13.29
N GLY A 56 3.61 -14.52 12.49
CA GLY A 56 3.71 -15.09 11.15
C GLY A 56 3.49 -16.60 11.13
N GLY A 57 4.25 -17.32 10.32
CA GLY A 57 4.14 -18.76 10.12
C GLY A 57 4.17 -19.14 8.65
N ASN A 58 3.20 -19.93 8.18
CA ASN A 58 3.14 -20.37 6.79
C ASN A 58 3.07 -19.18 5.83
N LEU A 59 4.09 -19.05 4.99
CA LEU A 59 4.21 -17.97 4.03
C LEU A 59 3.05 -17.98 3.02
N HIS A 60 2.72 -19.16 2.49
CA HIS A 60 1.66 -19.30 1.49
C HIS A 60 0.33 -18.84 2.06
N ALA A 61 -0.04 -19.27 3.26
CA ALA A 61 -1.25 -18.85 3.94
C ALA A 61 -1.29 -17.32 4.10
N GLY A 62 -0.19 -16.71 4.56
CA GLY A 62 -0.11 -15.25 4.71
C GLY A 62 -0.31 -14.48 3.40
N LEU A 63 0.34 -14.93 2.31
CA LEU A 63 0.20 -14.29 0.99
C LEU A 63 -1.23 -14.44 0.45
N GLU A 64 -1.87 -15.62 0.60
CA GLU A 64 -3.22 -15.86 0.11
C GLU A 64 -4.29 -15.10 0.93
N ILE A 65 -4.12 -15.02 2.25
CA ILE A 65 -4.96 -14.14 3.10
C ILE A 65 -4.80 -12.69 2.64
N GLY A 66 -3.57 -12.24 2.39
CA GLY A 66 -3.32 -10.90 1.87
C GLY A 66 -3.98 -10.65 0.51
N ARG A 67 -3.91 -11.60 -0.42
CA ARG A 67 -4.62 -11.49 -1.70
C ARG A 67 -6.14 -11.36 -1.52
N ALA A 68 -6.72 -12.13 -0.61
CA ALA A 68 -8.14 -12.04 -0.30
C ALA A 68 -8.51 -10.67 0.31
N ILE A 69 -7.70 -10.15 1.24
CA ILE A 69 -7.83 -8.80 1.81
C ILE A 69 -7.82 -7.75 0.69
N ARG A 70 -6.80 -7.83 -0.18
CA ARG A 70 -6.65 -6.89 -1.30
C ARG A 70 -7.82 -6.92 -2.28
N LEU A 71 -8.27 -8.13 -2.63
CA LEU A 71 -9.40 -8.34 -3.53
C LEU A 71 -10.70 -7.77 -2.97
N ARG A 72 -10.91 -7.90 -1.66
CA ARG A 72 -12.11 -7.40 -0.96
C ARG A 72 -12.01 -5.91 -0.61
N GLY A 73 -10.84 -5.29 -0.72
CA GLY A 73 -10.62 -3.91 -0.33
C GLY A 73 -10.71 -3.69 1.19
N PHE A 74 -10.43 -4.72 1.98
CA PHE A 74 -10.48 -4.60 3.44
C PHE A 74 -9.31 -3.76 3.97
N ALA A 75 -9.54 -3.05 5.07
CA ALA A 75 -8.47 -2.45 5.84
C ALA A 75 -7.73 -3.53 6.64
N THR A 76 -6.47 -3.25 7.00
CA THR A 76 -5.71 -4.05 7.97
C THR A 76 -5.30 -3.20 9.16
N ALA A 77 -5.26 -3.77 10.35
CA ALA A 77 -4.86 -3.09 11.56
C ALA A 77 -3.94 -3.95 12.42
N VAL A 78 -2.89 -3.34 12.98
CA VAL A 78 -2.13 -3.91 14.10
C VAL A 78 -2.41 -3.03 15.31
N PRO A 79 -3.24 -3.51 16.27
CA PRO A 79 -3.70 -2.71 17.39
C PRO A 79 -2.59 -2.48 18.43
N PRO A 80 -2.82 -1.61 19.45
CA PRO A 80 -1.86 -1.36 20.52
C PRO A 80 -1.25 -2.62 21.11
N ASP A 81 0.06 -2.58 21.37
CA ASP A 81 0.86 -3.66 21.97
C ASP A 81 0.86 -4.99 21.19
N ALA A 82 0.23 -5.04 20.02
CA ALA A 82 0.20 -6.25 19.19
C ALA A 82 1.50 -6.43 18.37
N LEU A 83 1.74 -7.68 18.01
CA LEU A 83 2.85 -8.10 17.15
C LEU A 83 2.31 -8.57 15.80
N CYS A 84 2.88 -8.08 14.72
CA CYS A 84 2.67 -8.63 13.37
C CYS A 84 4.01 -8.75 12.66
N ALA A 85 4.54 -9.97 12.55
CA ALA A 85 5.85 -10.20 11.96
C ALA A 85 5.81 -11.25 10.85
N SER A 86 6.83 -11.25 9.97
CA SER A 86 6.98 -12.26 8.93
C SER A 86 5.76 -12.35 8.00
N ALA A 87 5.16 -13.53 7.81
CA ALA A 87 3.96 -13.73 6.99
C ALA A 87 2.78 -12.81 7.40
N CYS A 88 2.62 -12.50 8.71
CA CYS A 88 1.64 -11.55 9.19
C CYS A 88 1.89 -10.12 8.65
N ALA A 89 3.12 -9.66 8.69
CA ALA A 89 3.48 -8.33 8.16
C ALA A 89 3.24 -8.24 6.65
N LEU A 90 3.51 -9.31 5.90
CA LEU A 90 3.17 -9.41 4.49
C LEU A 90 1.65 -9.33 4.26
N THR A 91 0.88 -9.99 5.11
CA THR A 91 -0.60 -9.92 5.09
C THR A 91 -1.09 -8.51 5.36
N TRP A 92 -0.51 -7.81 6.36
CA TRP A 92 -0.87 -6.42 6.69
C TRP A 92 -0.67 -5.46 5.51
N LEU A 93 0.37 -5.66 4.70
CA LEU A 93 0.64 -4.83 3.53
C LEU A 93 -0.48 -4.82 2.48
N ALA A 94 -1.37 -5.80 2.50
CA ALA A 94 -2.49 -5.89 1.56
C ALA A 94 -3.65 -4.95 1.87
N GLY A 95 -3.73 -4.43 3.10
CA GLY A 95 -4.82 -3.55 3.53
C GLY A 95 -4.92 -2.23 2.79
N SER A 96 -6.15 -1.72 2.71
CA SER A 96 -6.46 -0.41 2.17
C SER A 96 -7.65 0.20 2.95
N PRO A 97 -7.37 1.10 3.94
CA PRO A 97 -6.07 1.52 4.45
C PRO A 97 -5.33 0.45 5.27
N ARG A 98 -4.06 0.73 5.58
CA ARG A 98 -3.24 0.03 6.57
C ARG A 98 -3.20 0.85 7.83
N LEU A 99 -3.57 0.25 8.96
CA LEU A 99 -3.61 0.91 10.25
C LEU A 99 -2.54 0.31 11.15
N LEU A 100 -1.79 1.15 11.86
CA LEU A 100 -0.71 0.72 12.74
C LEU A 100 -0.69 1.59 13.99
N ASP A 101 -0.68 0.98 15.17
CA ASP A 101 -0.50 1.70 16.41
C ASP A 101 0.98 1.94 16.71
N ASP A 102 1.31 3.07 17.35
CA ASP A 102 2.69 3.46 17.65
C ASP A 102 3.37 2.51 18.65
N THR A 103 2.60 1.78 19.48
CA THR A 103 3.10 0.79 20.43
C THR A 103 3.21 -0.61 19.84
N SER A 104 2.62 -0.86 18.68
CA SER A 104 2.64 -2.15 18.00
C SER A 104 3.98 -2.42 17.30
N LYS A 105 4.26 -3.68 17.06
CA LYS A 105 5.47 -4.13 16.38
C LYS A 105 5.13 -4.76 15.02
N LEU A 106 5.58 -4.13 13.97
CA LEU A 106 5.48 -4.66 12.60
C LEU A 106 6.87 -4.96 12.05
N GLY A 107 7.13 -6.21 11.64
CA GLY A 107 8.49 -6.58 11.26
C GLY A 107 8.60 -7.60 10.13
N PHE A 108 9.68 -7.48 9.37
CA PHE A 108 9.95 -8.25 8.16
C PHE A 108 11.30 -8.99 8.26
N HIS A 109 11.40 -10.08 7.54
CA HIS A 109 12.65 -10.81 7.27
C HIS A 109 12.52 -11.63 5.98
N ALA A 110 13.66 -12.04 5.43
CA ALA A 110 13.70 -12.91 4.27
C ALA A 110 12.99 -14.25 4.53
N ALA A 111 12.26 -14.73 3.54
CA ALA A 111 11.63 -16.04 3.62
C ALA A 111 12.70 -17.17 3.68
N TYR A 112 12.48 -18.13 4.55
CA TYR A 112 13.43 -19.22 4.81
C TYR A 112 12.75 -20.59 4.90
N ARG A 113 13.56 -21.61 4.87
CA ARG A 113 13.19 -22.98 5.23
C ARG A 113 14.15 -23.53 6.28
N LEU A 114 13.70 -24.50 7.04
CA LEU A 114 14.60 -25.21 7.96
C LEU A 114 15.37 -26.29 7.22
N VAL A 115 16.70 -26.24 7.31
CA VAL A 115 17.62 -27.25 6.80
C VAL A 115 18.40 -27.77 8.00
N ASN A 116 18.22 -29.03 8.35
CA ASN A 116 18.83 -29.64 9.55
C ASN A 116 18.54 -28.85 10.86
N GLY A 117 17.35 -28.26 10.96
CA GLY A 117 16.95 -27.46 12.13
C GLY A 117 17.47 -26.02 12.15
N GLN A 118 18.25 -25.61 11.16
CA GLN A 118 18.74 -24.23 11.02
C GLN A 118 17.93 -23.48 9.95
N ALA A 119 17.66 -22.22 10.20
CA ALA A 119 17.04 -21.35 9.21
C ALA A 119 18.00 -21.10 8.06
N SER A 120 17.52 -21.30 6.85
CA SER A 120 18.29 -21.06 5.62
C SER A 120 17.40 -20.30 4.65
N GLU A 121 17.85 -19.15 4.20
CA GLU A 121 17.13 -18.33 3.25
C GLU A 121 16.67 -19.13 2.03
N TYR A 122 15.46 -18.90 1.58
CA TYR A 122 14.87 -19.65 0.48
C TYR A 122 14.53 -18.71 -0.69
N GLY A 123 15.42 -18.62 -1.66
CA GLY A 123 15.33 -17.69 -2.79
C GLY A 123 14.04 -17.82 -3.60
N ALA A 124 13.49 -19.02 -3.80
CA ALA A 124 12.24 -19.21 -4.51
C ALA A 124 11.05 -18.60 -3.73
N ALA A 125 11.05 -18.70 -2.39
CA ALA A 125 10.04 -18.08 -1.56
C ALA A 125 10.18 -16.54 -1.55
N ASN A 126 11.41 -16.02 -1.52
CA ASN A 126 11.65 -14.58 -1.64
C ASN A 126 11.23 -14.02 -3.01
N ALA A 127 11.37 -14.80 -4.09
CA ALA A 127 10.83 -14.44 -5.41
C ALA A 127 9.28 -14.34 -5.39
N LEU A 128 8.59 -15.25 -4.69
CA LEU A 128 7.13 -15.18 -4.50
C LEU A 128 6.73 -13.96 -3.66
N VAL A 129 7.48 -13.64 -2.61
CA VAL A 129 7.28 -12.41 -1.82
C VAL A 129 7.44 -11.19 -2.72
N GLY A 130 8.52 -11.08 -3.49
CA GLY A 130 8.73 -9.97 -4.42
C GLY A 130 7.58 -9.80 -5.43
N ALA A 131 7.13 -10.91 -6.04
CA ALA A 131 5.98 -10.88 -6.94
C ALA A 131 4.69 -10.40 -6.26
N TYR A 132 4.44 -10.85 -5.03
CA TYR A 132 3.30 -10.42 -4.23
C TYR A 132 3.37 -8.92 -3.89
N LEU A 133 4.53 -8.43 -3.44
CA LEU A 133 4.71 -7.01 -3.11
C LEU A 133 4.50 -6.12 -4.34
N ASN A 134 4.94 -6.56 -5.50
CA ASN A 134 4.72 -5.89 -6.77
C ASN A 134 3.21 -5.86 -7.14
N GLN A 135 2.47 -6.95 -6.92
CA GLN A 135 1.00 -6.99 -7.08
C GLN A 135 0.28 -5.98 -6.17
N LEU A 136 0.84 -5.72 -4.97
CA LEU A 136 0.32 -4.70 -4.04
C LEU A 136 0.68 -3.27 -4.47
N GLY A 137 1.57 -3.09 -5.45
CA GLY A 137 2.03 -1.79 -5.95
C GLY A 137 3.11 -1.15 -5.06
N LEU A 138 3.86 -1.95 -4.32
CA LEU A 138 5.02 -1.48 -3.57
C LEU A 138 6.23 -1.29 -4.48
N ASN A 139 7.01 -0.25 -4.23
CA ASN A 139 8.22 0.07 -4.99
C ASN A 139 9.41 -0.81 -4.58
N ASP A 140 10.49 -0.78 -5.37
CA ASP A 140 11.68 -1.58 -5.15
C ASP A 140 12.35 -1.34 -3.79
N LYS A 141 12.35 -0.09 -3.27
CA LYS A 141 12.91 0.22 -1.95
C LYS A 141 12.16 -0.52 -0.84
N ALA A 142 10.83 -0.59 -0.94
CA ALA A 142 10.03 -1.37 -0.01
C ALA A 142 10.31 -2.88 -0.16
N VAL A 143 10.43 -3.39 -1.38
CA VAL A 143 10.76 -4.81 -1.64
C VAL A 143 12.11 -5.15 -1.02
N PHE A 144 13.16 -4.36 -1.26
CA PHE A 144 14.48 -4.56 -0.66
C PHE A 144 14.40 -4.54 0.87
N TYR A 145 13.77 -3.53 1.44
CA TYR A 145 13.61 -3.42 2.90
C TYR A 145 12.94 -4.66 3.51
N ILE A 146 11.84 -5.11 2.92
CA ILE A 146 11.04 -6.24 3.42
C ILE A 146 11.81 -7.57 3.35
N THR A 147 12.72 -7.74 2.38
CA THR A 147 13.43 -8.99 2.13
C THR A 147 14.91 -8.99 2.58
N SER A 148 15.39 -7.88 3.19
CA SER A 148 16.81 -7.72 3.49
C SER A 148 17.25 -8.33 4.81
N ALA A 149 16.39 -8.37 5.83
CA ALA A 149 16.79 -8.96 7.11
C ALA A 149 16.97 -10.47 6.99
N PRO A 150 18.05 -11.06 7.54
CA PRO A 150 18.25 -12.49 7.50
C PRO A 150 17.19 -13.23 8.31
N PRO A 151 17.01 -14.54 8.13
CA PRO A 151 15.97 -15.32 8.82
C PRO A 151 16.05 -15.28 10.35
N GLU A 152 17.22 -15.04 10.91
CA GLU A 152 17.49 -14.95 12.35
C GLU A 152 17.21 -13.54 12.91
N GLY A 153 17.02 -12.55 12.03
CA GLY A 153 16.75 -11.16 12.37
C GLY A 153 15.33 -10.75 11.99
N VAL A 154 14.91 -9.62 12.50
CA VAL A 154 13.66 -8.96 12.10
C VAL A 154 13.92 -7.47 11.93
N GLU A 155 13.61 -6.95 10.76
CA GLU A 155 13.65 -5.51 10.50
C GLU A 155 12.29 -4.91 10.91
N TRP A 156 12.31 -4.12 11.99
CA TRP A 156 11.10 -3.51 12.54
C TRP A 156 10.78 -2.21 11.81
N LEU A 157 9.55 -2.09 11.32
CA LEU A 157 9.08 -0.88 10.64
C LEU A 157 8.92 0.25 11.66
N THR A 158 9.60 1.36 11.40
CA THR A 158 9.41 2.62 12.12
C THR A 158 8.74 3.64 11.19
N ALA A 159 8.15 4.69 11.73
CA ALA A 159 7.56 5.77 10.93
C ALA A 159 8.58 6.37 9.94
N ASN A 160 9.82 6.58 10.38
CA ASN A 160 10.89 7.11 9.54
C ASN A 160 11.28 6.14 8.41
N THR A 161 11.42 4.85 8.72
CA THR A 161 11.73 3.83 7.72
C THR A 161 10.59 3.70 6.71
N ALA A 162 9.34 3.64 7.19
CA ALA A 162 8.16 3.56 6.34
C ALA A 162 8.11 4.71 5.32
N ALA A 163 8.33 5.96 5.78
CA ALA A 163 8.39 7.13 4.91
C ALA A 163 9.53 7.03 3.87
N THR A 164 10.71 6.53 4.30
CA THR A 164 11.89 6.42 3.43
C THR A 164 11.71 5.38 2.33
N VAL A 165 11.07 4.24 2.64
CA VAL A 165 10.86 3.14 1.69
C VAL A 165 9.50 3.21 0.98
N GLY A 166 8.66 4.19 1.32
CA GLY A 166 7.36 4.40 0.67
C GLY A 166 6.27 3.42 1.09
N ILE A 167 6.31 2.90 2.32
CA ILE A 167 5.23 2.13 2.93
C ILE A 167 4.32 3.10 3.69
N SER A 168 3.17 3.44 3.10
CA SER A 168 2.19 4.32 3.73
C SER A 168 1.25 3.54 4.67
N TYR A 169 0.91 4.15 5.80
CA TYR A 169 -0.10 3.67 6.76
C TYR A 169 -0.71 4.83 7.53
N GLU A 170 -1.82 4.59 8.20
CA GLU A 170 -2.49 5.53 9.09
C GLU A 170 -2.28 5.11 10.54
N PRO A 171 -1.92 6.02 11.46
CA PRO A 171 -1.75 5.68 12.88
C PRO A 171 -3.09 5.42 13.55
N ILE A 172 -3.14 4.41 14.44
CA ILE A 172 -4.27 4.15 15.33
C ILE A 172 -4.12 5.07 16.56
N GLY A 173 -5.21 5.72 17.01
CA GLY A 173 -5.24 6.42 18.31
C GLY A 173 -4.68 7.84 18.34
N VAL A 174 -4.09 8.38 17.29
CA VAL A 174 -3.91 9.84 17.19
C VAL A 174 -5.28 10.44 16.92
N ASN A 175 -5.73 11.30 17.81
CA ASN A 175 -6.99 12.02 17.68
C ASN A 175 -7.12 12.59 16.26
N SER A 176 -7.74 11.82 15.37
CA SER A 176 -8.30 12.38 14.17
C SER A 176 -9.31 13.46 14.60
N PRO A 177 -9.34 14.60 13.92
CA PRO A 177 -10.31 15.63 14.26
C PRO A 177 -11.69 14.99 14.36
N THR A 178 -12.31 15.21 15.51
CA THR A 178 -13.62 14.78 16.00
C THR A 178 -14.53 14.06 15.00
N ALA A 179 -14.98 12.88 15.43
CA ALA A 179 -15.92 11.95 14.79
C ALA A 179 -17.28 12.55 14.41
N SER A 180 -17.29 13.59 13.60
CA SER A 180 -18.50 14.14 12.97
C SER A 180 -18.52 14.00 11.43
N ASP A 181 -17.47 13.36 10.85
CA ASP A 181 -17.38 13.16 9.39
C ASP A 181 -17.04 11.69 8.98
N GLN A 182 -17.23 10.71 9.89
CA GLN A 182 -16.99 9.29 9.62
C GLN A 182 -18.27 8.56 9.20
N GLY A 183 -18.75 8.91 8.03
CA GLY A 183 -19.92 8.27 7.41
C GLY A 183 -19.80 8.07 5.90
N LYS A 184 -18.57 8.15 5.33
CA LYS A 184 -18.35 7.90 3.91
C LYS A 184 -17.24 6.87 3.68
N PRO A 185 -17.42 5.94 2.70
CA PRO A 185 -16.31 5.18 2.13
C PRO A 185 -15.18 6.15 1.82
N MET A 186 -13.89 5.70 1.97
CA MET A 186 -12.72 6.54 1.63
C MET A 186 -13.06 7.35 0.40
N PRO A 187 -13.25 8.64 0.55
CA PRO A 187 -13.81 9.41 -0.54
C PRO A 187 -12.80 9.37 -1.68
N HIS A 188 -13.31 9.16 -2.85
CA HIS A 188 -12.66 9.57 -4.06
C HIS A 188 -11.97 10.91 -3.80
N ASP A 189 -10.64 10.89 -3.72
CA ASP A 189 -9.83 12.06 -3.42
C ASP A 189 -9.05 12.51 -4.66
N PRO A 190 -9.68 13.28 -5.53
CA PRO A 190 -9.06 13.82 -6.73
C PRO A 190 -7.88 14.73 -6.44
N MET A 191 -7.97 15.48 -5.33
CA MET A 191 -6.96 16.48 -4.99
C MET A 191 -5.63 15.83 -4.59
N SER A 192 -5.67 14.88 -3.67
CA SER A 192 -4.47 14.15 -3.22
C SER A 192 -3.85 13.35 -4.37
N THR A 193 -4.66 12.63 -5.15
CA THR A 193 -4.18 11.86 -6.32
C THR A 193 -3.51 12.77 -7.36
N THR A 194 -4.11 13.92 -7.66
CA THR A 194 -3.55 14.89 -8.60
C THR A 194 -2.24 15.47 -8.09
N THR A 195 -2.19 15.87 -6.82
CA THR A 195 -0.96 16.41 -6.20
C THR A 195 0.17 15.38 -6.22
N ALA A 196 -0.12 14.13 -5.86
CA ALA A 196 0.84 13.03 -5.90
C ALA A 196 1.39 12.78 -7.32
N PHE A 197 0.52 12.82 -8.34
CA PHE A 197 0.93 12.68 -9.73
C PHE A 197 1.90 13.78 -10.16
N TYR A 198 1.59 15.04 -9.89
CA TYR A 198 2.46 16.17 -10.25
C TYR A 198 3.75 16.18 -9.43
N SER A 199 3.74 15.70 -8.19
CA SER A 199 4.96 15.49 -7.39
C SER A 199 5.86 14.41 -8.00
N ALA A 200 5.29 13.32 -8.52
CA ALA A 200 6.04 12.31 -9.24
C ALA A 200 6.64 12.85 -10.56
N LEU A 201 5.90 13.69 -11.30
CA LEU A 201 6.44 14.38 -12.47
C LEU A 201 7.62 15.29 -12.09
N ALA A 202 7.49 16.06 -11.00
CA ALA A 202 8.56 16.95 -10.50
C ALA A 202 9.83 16.18 -10.12
N ALA A 203 9.67 14.95 -9.62
CA ALA A 203 10.78 14.04 -9.30
C ALA A 203 11.30 13.26 -10.53
N ALA A 204 10.72 13.47 -11.73
CA ALA A 204 10.97 12.67 -12.93
C ALA A 204 10.75 11.16 -12.70
N ASP A 205 9.88 10.80 -11.75
CA ASP A 205 9.52 9.43 -11.41
C ASP A 205 8.34 8.98 -12.27
N GLY A 206 8.65 8.45 -13.45
CA GLY A 206 7.64 7.99 -14.41
C GLY A 206 6.83 6.81 -13.90
N GLU A 207 7.42 5.94 -13.10
CA GLU A 207 6.76 4.76 -12.53
C GLU A 207 5.73 5.18 -11.47
N ALA A 208 6.12 6.04 -10.53
CA ALA A 208 5.20 6.57 -9.52
C ALA A 208 4.06 7.36 -10.18
N ALA A 209 4.35 8.16 -11.22
CA ALA A 209 3.32 8.88 -11.96
C ALA A 209 2.34 7.91 -12.66
N ALA A 210 2.85 6.91 -13.38
CA ALA A 210 2.02 5.92 -14.07
C ALA A 210 1.18 5.07 -13.11
N ALA A 211 1.66 4.79 -11.90
CA ALA A 211 0.92 4.06 -10.88
C ALA A 211 -0.39 4.76 -10.47
N LEU A 212 -0.48 6.08 -10.63
CA LEU A 212 -1.66 6.90 -10.33
C LEU A 212 -2.65 7.02 -11.51
N VAL A 213 -2.35 6.42 -12.65
CA VAL A 213 -3.19 6.47 -13.86
C VAL A 213 -3.97 5.15 -14.00
N VAL A 214 -5.14 5.22 -14.62
CA VAL A 214 -5.95 4.02 -14.93
C VAL A 214 -5.13 3.00 -15.73
N PRO A 215 -5.24 1.68 -15.43
CA PRO A 215 -4.37 0.65 -16.00
C PRO A 215 -4.30 0.64 -17.53
N GLU A 216 -5.42 0.89 -18.20
CA GLU A 216 -5.53 0.85 -19.66
C GLU A 216 -4.77 1.98 -20.39
N LYS A 217 -4.33 3.00 -19.66
CA LYS A 217 -3.56 4.14 -20.19
C LYS A 217 -2.09 4.14 -19.79
N ARG A 218 -1.70 3.28 -18.85
CA ARG A 218 -0.29 3.14 -18.44
C ARG A 218 0.57 2.69 -19.61
N GLY A 219 1.81 3.14 -19.64
CA GLY A 219 2.76 2.80 -20.70
C GLY A 219 2.41 3.38 -22.06
N LYS A 220 1.39 4.24 -22.17
CA LYS A 220 0.90 4.77 -23.46
C LYS A 220 0.93 6.30 -23.49
N GLY A 221 1.42 6.85 -24.61
CA GLY A 221 1.44 8.29 -24.86
C GLY A 221 2.06 9.09 -23.71
N PRO A 222 1.38 10.12 -23.19
CA PRO A 222 1.91 10.96 -22.11
C PRO A 222 2.02 10.25 -20.75
N PHE A 223 1.54 9.02 -20.63
CA PHE A 223 1.59 8.20 -19.43
C PHE A 223 2.59 7.03 -19.54
N ASN A 224 3.52 7.13 -20.51
CA ASN A 224 4.63 6.20 -20.63
C ASN A 224 5.74 6.58 -19.63
N GLU A 225 6.13 5.65 -18.77
CA GLU A 225 7.07 5.82 -17.67
C GLU A 225 8.42 6.36 -18.14
N GLY A 226 8.98 5.77 -19.20
CA GLY A 226 10.25 6.17 -19.78
C GLY A 226 10.19 7.57 -20.42
N SER A 227 9.07 7.90 -21.07
CA SER A 227 8.87 9.24 -21.65
C SER A 227 8.73 10.31 -20.57
N ILE A 228 8.02 10.01 -19.47
CA ILE A 228 7.92 10.90 -18.30
C ILE A 228 9.31 11.12 -17.73
N HIS A 229 10.04 10.05 -17.43
CA HIS A 229 11.38 10.15 -16.88
C HIS A 229 12.29 11.00 -17.78
N THR A 230 12.36 10.69 -19.06
CA THR A 230 13.23 11.40 -20.02
C THR A 230 12.87 12.88 -20.12
N PHE A 231 11.59 13.22 -20.19
CA PHE A 231 11.16 14.60 -20.35
C PHE A 231 11.38 15.43 -19.08
N TYR A 232 10.98 14.93 -17.92
CA TYR A 232 11.04 15.69 -16.66
C TYR A 232 12.44 15.72 -16.05
N SER A 233 13.28 14.70 -16.27
CA SER A 233 14.70 14.72 -15.83
C SER A 233 15.57 15.73 -16.61
N ALA A 234 15.16 16.09 -17.82
CA ALA A 234 15.88 17.07 -18.66
C ALA A 234 15.56 18.53 -18.29
N MET A 235 14.64 18.79 -17.36
CA MET A 235 14.28 20.15 -16.97
C MET A 235 15.36 20.83 -16.16
N THR A 236 15.69 22.10 -16.48
CA THR A 236 16.62 22.92 -15.72
C THR A 236 16.02 23.33 -14.36
N VAL A 237 14.72 23.66 -14.35
CA VAL A 237 13.95 23.86 -13.13
C VAL A 237 12.82 22.84 -13.11
N PRO A 238 12.78 21.93 -12.12
CA PRO A 238 11.73 20.92 -12.02
C PRO A 238 10.32 21.51 -12.01
N LEU A 239 9.37 20.73 -12.48
CA LEU A 239 7.96 21.11 -12.44
C LEU A 239 7.51 21.40 -11.01
N THR A 240 6.87 22.53 -10.81
CA THR A 240 6.30 22.96 -9.53
C THR A 240 4.82 23.27 -9.72
N LEU A 241 3.97 22.71 -8.87
CA LEU A 241 2.57 23.11 -8.76
C LEU A 241 2.48 24.49 -8.11
N THR A 242 1.86 25.44 -8.78
CA THR A 242 1.61 26.79 -8.28
C THR A 242 0.18 26.99 -7.78
N GLY A 243 -0.72 26.06 -8.08
CA GLY A 243 -2.10 26.08 -7.59
C GLY A 243 -2.84 24.81 -7.95
N THR A 244 -3.76 24.42 -7.05
CA THR A 244 -4.70 23.32 -7.25
C THR A 244 -6.09 23.76 -6.79
N THR A 245 -7.13 23.44 -7.56
CA THR A 245 -8.50 23.78 -7.24
C THR A 245 -9.45 22.68 -7.69
N LEU A 246 -10.27 22.20 -6.77
CA LEU A 246 -11.32 21.23 -7.08
C LEU A 246 -12.42 21.92 -7.92
N ARG A 247 -12.78 21.34 -9.06
CA ARG A 247 -13.78 21.88 -10.00
C ARG A 247 -15.08 21.09 -10.01
N GLY A 248 -15.08 19.94 -9.38
CA GLY A 248 -16.22 19.03 -9.27
C GLY A 248 -15.85 17.82 -8.45
N ALA A 249 -16.70 16.80 -8.40
CA ALA A 249 -16.43 15.58 -7.65
C ALA A 249 -15.18 14.82 -8.15
N ASP A 250 -14.88 14.92 -9.45
CA ASP A 250 -13.90 14.09 -10.14
C ASP A 250 -12.87 14.92 -10.94
N GLU A 251 -12.84 16.25 -10.77
CA GLU A 251 -12.03 17.14 -11.58
C GLU A 251 -11.24 18.13 -10.74
N VAL A 252 -9.93 18.17 -10.95
CA VAL A 252 -9.00 19.12 -10.31
C VAL A 252 -8.36 19.99 -11.39
N ARG A 253 -8.46 21.29 -11.25
CA ARG A 253 -7.64 22.22 -12.01
C ARG A 253 -6.31 22.44 -11.35
N VAL A 254 -5.24 22.31 -12.12
CA VAL A 254 -3.87 22.59 -11.67
C VAL A 254 -3.28 23.76 -12.44
N SER A 255 -2.41 24.49 -11.78
CA SER A 255 -1.48 25.45 -12.39
C SER A 255 -0.06 25.00 -12.04
N TYR A 256 0.84 25.06 -12.98
CA TYR A 256 2.23 24.61 -12.81
C TYR A 256 3.21 25.45 -13.59
N GLU A 257 4.47 25.41 -13.18
CA GLU A 257 5.58 26.04 -13.88
C GLU A 257 6.81 25.13 -13.87
N TYR A 258 7.65 25.27 -14.89
CA TYR A 258 8.94 24.59 -15.02
C TYR A 258 9.83 25.34 -16.03
N GLU A 259 11.10 24.98 -16.09
CA GLU A 259 12.03 25.49 -17.11
C GLU A 259 12.62 24.33 -17.89
N THR A 260 12.55 24.43 -19.22
CA THR A 260 13.07 23.39 -20.12
C THR A 260 14.60 23.37 -20.13
N ASP A 261 15.19 22.31 -20.70
CA ASP A 261 16.62 22.17 -20.97
C ASP A 261 17.23 23.31 -21.81
N LYS A 262 16.39 24.05 -22.54
CA LYS A 262 16.78 25.22 -23.37
C LYS A 262 16.54 26.55 -22.67
N GLY A 263 16.29 26.57 -21.37
CA GLY A 263 16.07 27.78 -20.57
C GLY A 263 14.73 28.47 -20.83
N ARG A 264 13.77 27.78 -21.46
CA ARG A 264 12.43 28.34 -21.70
C ARG A 264 11.56 28.13 -20.48
N GLN A 265 11.08 29.21 -19.87
CA GLN A 265 10.10 29.15 -18.79
C GLN A 265 8.72 28.79 -19.36
N CYS A 266 8.10 27.80 -18.75
CA CYS A 266 6.77 27.29 -19.07
C CYS A 266 5.84 27.46 -17.89
N ARG A 267 4.68 28.06 -18.14
CA ARG A 267 3.56 28.13 -17.18
C ARG A 267 2.33 27.56 -17.87
N GLY A 268 1.65 26.65 -17.20
CA GLY A 268 0.52 25.99 -17.79
C GLY A 268 -0.58 25.68 -16.78
N ARG A 269 -1.76 25.37 -17.32
CA ARG A 269 -2.91 24.88 -16.55
C ARG A 269 -3.45 23.63 -17.22
N ALA A 270 -3.97 22.72 -16.40
CA ALA A 270 -4.64 21.53 -16.90
C ALA A 270 -5.84 21.16 -16.01
N ASP A 271 -6.82 20.51 -16.60
CA ASP A 271 -7.90 19.84 -15.89
C ASP A 271 -7.57 18.34 -15.81
N VAL A 272 -7.48 17.84 -14.60
CA VAL A 272 -7.20 16.45 -14.28
C VAL A 272 -8.50 15.79 -13.87
N HIS A 273 -8.94 14.81 -14.66
CA HIS A 273 -10.12 14.02 -14.36
C HIS A 273 -9.70 12.73 -13.68
N THR A 274 -10.38 12.39 -12.61
CA THR A 274 -10.13 11.19 -11.82
C THR A 274 -11.34 10.28 -11.88
N ILE A 275 -11.16 9.06 -11.41
CA ILE A 275 -12.21 8.06 -11.24
C ILE A 275 -11.84 7.18 -10.06
N TYR A 276 -12.84 6.75 -9.32
CA TYR A 276 -12.63 5.78 -8.25
C TYR A 276 -12.76 4.37 -8.78
N LEU A 277 -11.65 3.64 -8.85
CA LEU A 277 -11.57 2.27 -9.32
C LEU A 277 -10.65 1.44 -8.42
N TYR A 278 -11.02 0.20 -8.18
CA TYR A 278 -10.20 -0.75 -7.40
C TYR A 278 -9.84 -0.23 -5.99
N GLY A 279 -10.77 0.47 -5.32
CA GLY A 279 -10.56 1.00 -3.98
C GLY A 279 -9.65 2.23 -3.89
N ARG A 280 -9.33 2.89 -5.00
CA ARG A 280 -8.48 4.08 -5.04
C ARG A 280 -8.90 5.06 -6.13
N THR A 281 -8.54 6.31 -5.94
CA THR A 281 -8.68 7.34 -6.96
C THR A 281 -7.54 7.20 -7.98
N LEU A 282 -7.88 7.21 -9.26
CA LEU A 282 -6.93 7.13 -10.36
C LEU A 282 -7.21 8.24 -11.37
N ILE A 283 -6.16 8.72 -12.03
CA ILE A 283 -6.28 9.69 -13.12
C ILE A 283 -6.79 8.95 -14.36
N SER A 284 -7.94 9.39 -14.84
CA SER A 284 -8.56 8.87 -16.05
C SER A 284 -8.21 9.72 -17.30
N ARG A 285 -7.94 11.02 -17.12
CA ARG A 285 -7.64 11.95 -18.22
C ARG A 285 -6.96 13.20 -17.68
N ILE A 286 -6.05 13.75 -18.47
CA ILE A 286 -5.51 15.11 -18.29
C ILE A 286 -5.79 15.90 -19.56
N LYS A 287 -6.38 17.08 -19.42
CA LYS A 287 -6.65 18.02 -20.51
C LYS A 287 -5.84 19.28 -20.26
N ALA A 288 -4.78 19.47 -21.02
CA ALA A 288 -4.06 20.74 -21.02
C ALA A 288 -5.00 21.87 -21.51
N LEU A 289 -4.97 22.99 -20.82
CA LEU A 289 -5.75 24.18 -21.16
C LEU A 289 -4.87 25.22 -21.86
N ASP A 290 -3.68 25.39 -21.36
CA ASP A 290 -2.64 26.25 -21.88
C ASP A 290 -1.27 25.75 -21.39
N GLY A 291 -0.20 26.37 -21.85
CA GLY A 291 1.18 26.01 -21.51
C GLY A 291 2.09 26.03 -22.73
N CYS A 292 3.29 25.50 -22.55
CA CYS A 292 4.20 25.30 -23.64
C CYS A 292 3.87 24.00 -24.37
#